data_4bf95c9ff1d0b299bb1670cf935e33a5
#
_entry.id   4bf95c9ff1d0b299bb1670cf935e33a5
#
_cell.length_a   1.000
_cell.length_b   1.000
_cell.length_c   1.000
_cell.angle_alpha   90.00
_cell.angle_beta   90.00
_cell.angle_gamma   90.00
#
_symmetry.space_group_name_H-M   'P 1'
#
loop_
_entity.id
_entity.type
_entity.pdbx_description
1 polymer ?
#
loop_
_entity_poly.entity_id
_entity_poly.type
_entity_poly.pdbx_seq_one_letter_code
_entity_poly.pdbx_strand_id
1 'polypeptide(L)'
;MSTIEKALAKQKMAQQDKTPVVTESVTIDKPTKAVESSTVSVDYENNDVLVLNKNDLESRGFLIDNGTRKSIKDEFRQIKRKLLNNAFGSASKTLKNSNLVMISSSKPNEGKTFISINLALSIALEQDKTVLLIDADVLRPSINRELGFKQVPGLIEYLLGEKQDISEIIYSTNIDKLKIIPAGEPHHLSNELLASDRMESLAKELAERYPDRIVIFDCPPLIGVTETMVLANLMGQALIVVEESKTLLADIEKATENLNEDLALGLVLNKAIRSHKDMYGYYGYGYGTK
;
A
#
# COMPACT_ATOMS: atom_id res chain seq x y z
N MET A 1 15.95 16.06 46.69
CA MET A 1 15.07 14.99 46.15
C MET A 1 14.08 15.62 45.20
N SER A 2 14.18 15.24 43.97
CA SER A 2 13.37 15.78 42.87
C SER A 2 11.90 15.34 42.97
N THR A 3 11.00 16.17 42.49
CA THR A 3 9.54 15.95 42.47
C THR A 3 9.15 14.63 41.79
N ILE A 4 10.03 14.11 40.91
CA ILE A 4 9.85 12.87 40.17
C ILE A 4 10.06 11.62 41.09
N GLU A 5 10.99 11.68 42.04
CA GLU A 5 11.23 10.60 42.98
C GLU A 5 10.06 10.39 43.99
N LYS A 6 9.36 11.46 44.32
CA LYS A 6 8.17 11.37 45.16
C LYS A 6 6.94 10.76 44.44
N ALA A 7 6.85 10.92 43.12
CA ALA A 7 5.78 10.31 42.33
C ALA A 7 5.96 8.80 42.18
N LEU A 8 7.20 8.34 41.96
CA LEU A 8 7.52 6.92 41.81
C LEU A 8 7.34 6.13 43.11
N ALA A 9 7.64 6.75 44.26
CA ALA A 9 7.42 6.12 45.59
C ALA A 9 5.94 5.91 45.91
N LYS A 10 5.08 6.83 45.44
CA LYS A 10 3.63 6.74 45.66
C LYS A 10 2.95 5.66 44.81
N GLN A 11 3.53 5.35 43.66
CA GLN A 11 3.02 4.31 42.77
C GLN A 11 3.40 2.89 43.22
N LYS A 12 4.52 2.71 43.92
CA LYS A 12 4.95 1.42 44.48
C LYS A 12 4.18 1.00 45.73
N MET A 13 3.59 1.93 46.47
CA MET A 13 2.76 1.62 47.67
C MET A 13 1.30 1.22 47.35
N ALA A 14 0.84 1.46 46.14
CA ALA A 14 -0.53 1.14 45.73
C ALA A 14 -0.72 -0.29 45.14
N GLN A 15 0.35 -1.08 45.06
CA GLN A 15 0.36 -2.42 44.45
C GLN A 15 0.52 -3.58 45.47
N GLN A 16 0.51 -3.30 46.77
CA GLN A 16 0.65 -4.33 47.81
C GLN A 16 -0.59 -4.41 48.73
N ASP A 17 -1.73 -4.73 48.18
CA ASP A 17 -2.85 -5.26 48.98
C ASP A 17 -3.89 -5.89 48.05
N LYS A 18 -3.88 -7.21 47.97
CA LYS A 18 -5.02 -8.10 47.80
C LYS A 18 -4.61 -9.52 47.42
N THR A 19 -4.47 -10.36 48.45
CA THR A 19 -4.82 -11.77 48.44
C THR A 19 -5.70 -12.03 49.67
N PRO A 20 -6.69 -12.96 49.66
CA PRO A 20 -6.45 -14.36 49.97
C PRO A 20 -7.28 -15.36 49.13
N VAL A 21 -6.70 -16.46 48.74
CA VAL A 21 -6.83 -17.87 49.09
C VAL A 21 -8.21 -18.38 49.50
N VAL A 22 -8.80 -19.30 48.74
CA VAL A 22 -9.51 -20.50 49.23
C VAL A 22 -9.22 -21.69 48.32
N THR A 23 -8.70 -22.73 48.94
CA THR A 23 -8.50 -24.11 48.47
C THR A 23 -9.78 -24.91 48.67
N GLU A 24 -10.20 -25.72 47.72
CA GLU A 24 -10.89 -26.99 48.00
C GLU A 24 -10.56 -28.04 46.96
N SER A 25 -10.14 -29.19 47.46
CA SER A 25 -9.76 -30.42 46.82
C SER A 25 -10.93 -31.36 46.64
N VAL A 26 -11.13 -32.04 45.48
CA VAL A 26 -11.80 -33.35 45.42
C VAL A 26 -11.28 -34.20 44.23
N THR A 27 -10.65 -35.25 44.62
CA THR A 27 -10.48 -36.65 44.13
C THR A 27 -10.77 -37.07 42.70
N ILE A 28 -9.84 -37.88 42.29
CA ILE A 28 -9.58 -38.79 41.17
C ILE A 28 -10.76 -39.77 40.88
N ASP A 29 -11.04 -39.94 39.58
CA ASP A 29 -11.32 -41.25 39.01
C ASP A 29 -10.97 -41.31 37.51
N LYS A 30 -10.17 -42.34 37.12
CA LYS A 30 -9.89 -42.75 35.73
C LYS A 30 -10.86 -43.91 35.37
N PRO A 31 -11.25 -44.05 34.06
CA PRO A 31 -10.52 -44.98 33.24
C PRO A 31 -10.30 -44.56 31.76
N THR A 32 -9.18 -45.02 31.30
CA THR A 32 -8.63 -45.20 29.97
C THR A 32 -9.64 -45.40 28.84
N LYS A 33 -9.56 -44.61 27.76
CA LYS A 33 -9.83 -45.05 26.38
C LYS A 33 -8.97 -44.29 25.35
N ALA A 34 -8.63 -45.01 24.30
CA ALA A 34 -7.70 -44.77 23.24
C ALA A 34 -7.67 -43.34 22.66
N VAL A 35 -6.45 -42.84 22.44
CA VAL A 35 -6.13 -41.59 21.75
C VAL A 35 -6.22 -41.89 20.25
N GLU A 36 -7.27 -41.43 19.59
CA GLU A 36 -7.26 -41.16 18.16
C GLU A 36 -6.58 -39.78 17.97
N SER A 37 -5.50 -39.80 17.18
CA SER A 37 -4.78 -38.60 16.76
C SER A 37 -5.65 -37.75 15.84
N SER A 38 -6.42 -36.82 16.39
CA SER A 38 -6.99 -35.73 15.62
C SER A 38 -5.89 -34.71 15.32
N THR A 39 -5.43 -34.72 14.08
CA THR A 39 -4.74 -33.57 13.49
C THR A 39 -5.62 -32.35 13.67
N VAL A 40 -5.24 -31.48 14.60
CA VAL A 40 -5.81 -30.15 14.72
C VAL A 40 -5.39 -29.41 13.46
N SER A 41 -6.27 -29.36 12.47
CA SER A 41 -6.22 -28.36 11.42
C SER A 41 -6.42 -27.02 12.13
N VAL A 42 -5.35 -26.25 12.21
CA VAL A 42 -5.45 -24.83 12.58
C VAL A 42 -6.20 -24.18 11.43
N ASP A 43 -7.49 -24.01 11.59
CA ASP A 43 -8.27 -23.11 10.75
C ASP A 43 -7.65 -21.71 10.90
N TYR A 44 -6.86 -21.32 9.92
CA TYR A 44 -6.54 -19.92 9.71
C TYR A 44 -7.88 -19.24 9.40
N GLU A 45 -8.43 -18.55 10.41
CA GLU A 45 -9.61 -17.72 10.22
C GLU A 45 -9.38 -16.84 9.00
N ASN A 46 -10.28 -16.95 8.05
CA ASN A 46 -10.29 -16.24 6.79
C ASN A 46 -10.03 -14.74 7.04
N ASN A 47 -8.87 -14.24 6.58
CA ASN A 47 -8.76 -12.81 6.33
C ASN A 47 -9.88 -12.46 5.35
N ASP A 48 -10.84 -11.65 5.80
CA ASP A 48 -12.01 -11.31 5.03
C ASP A 48 -11.61 -10.82 3.64
N VAL A 49 -12.14 -11.48 2.61
CA VAL A 49 -11.90 -11.08 1.22
C VAL A 49 -12.62 -9.76 0.99
N LEU A 50 -11.91 -8.71 0.60
CA LEU A 50 -12.50 -7.43 0.21
C LEU A 50 -13.22 -7.60 -1.12
N VAL A 51 -14.55 -7.61 -1.08
CA VAL A 51 -15.39 -7.76 -2.27
C VAL A 51 -15.58 -6.37 -2.92
N LEU A 52 -14.91 -6.17 -4.05
CA LEU A 52 -14.97 -4.93 -4.82
C LEU A 52 -16.09 -5.01 -5.87
N ASN A 53 -16.92 -3.98 -5.96
CA ASN A 53 -17.99 -3.90 -6.96
C ASN A 53 -17.41 -3.50 -8.33
N LYS A 54 -17.15 -4.50 -9.18
CA LYS A 54 -16.53 -4.29 -10.49
C LYS A 54 -17.32 -3.35 -11.41
N ASN A 55 -18.65 -3.40 -11.37
CA ASN A 55 -19.51 -2.53 -12.20
C ASN A 55 -19.44 -1.06 -11.76
N ASP A 56 -19.44 -0.81 -10.45
CA ASP A 56 -19.27 0.53 -9.89
C ASP A 56 -17.88 1.10 -10.25
N LEU A 57 -16.84 0.31 -10.06
CA LEU A 57 -15.48 0.70 -10.40
C LEU A 57 -15.33 1.05 -11.89
N GLU A 58 -15.90 0.25 -12.79
CA GLU A 58 -15.88 0.51 -14.22
C GLU A 58 -16.61 1.82 -14.56
N SER A 59 -17.78 2.07 -13.96
CA SER A 59 -18.56 3.30 -14.16
C SER A 59 -17.77 4.55 -13.74
N ARG A 60 -16.94 4.45 -12.70
CA ARG A 60 -16.08 5.51 -12.17
C ARG A 60 -14.74 5.64 -12.90
N GLY A 61 -14.50 4.80 -13.91
CA GLY A 61 -13.32 4.89 -14.79
C GLY A 61 -12.13 4.04 -14.37
N PHE A 62 -12.31 3.11 -13.44
CA PHE A 62 -11.27 2.15 -13.10
C PHE A 62 -11.17 1.03 -14.13
N LEU A 63 -9.94 0.51 -14.33
CA LEU A 63 -9.63 -0.51 -15.34
C LEU A 63 -10.05 -1.90 -14.88
N ILE A 64 -11.31 -2.23 -15.06
CA ILE A 64 -11.81 -3.60 -14.92
C ILE A 64 -11.80 -4.28 -16.30
N ASP A 65 -11.63 -5.59 -16.35
CA ASP A 65 -11.33 -6.34 -17.60
C ASP A 65 -12.41 -6.27 -18.69
N ASN A 66 -13.59 -5.76 -18.44
CA ASN A 66 -14.75 -5.81 -19.33
C ASN A 66 -14.77 -4.86 -20.55
N GLY A 67 -13.67 -4.22 -20.91
CA GLY A 67 -13.45 -3.95 -22.35
C GLY A 67 -13.73 -2.57 -22.93
N THR A 68 -14.28 -1.56 -22.24
CA THR A 68 -14.82 -0.37 -22.92
C THR A 68 -13.86 0.80 -23.17
N ARG A 69 -12.71 0.87 -22.48
CA ARG A 69 -11.77 2.02 -22.60
C ARG A 69 -10.39 1.60 -23.08
N LYS A 70 -10.30 1.19 -24.37
CA LYS A 70 -9.04 0.69 -24.96
C LYS A 70 -7.88 1.70 -24.85
N SER A 71 -8.14 3.00 -25.08
CA SER A 71 -7.08 4.01 -25.02
C SER A 71 -6.47 4.17 -23.63
N ILE A 72 -7.28 4.19 -22.57
CA ILE A 72 -6.79 4.28 -21.18
C ILE A 72 -6.02 3.02 -20.79
N LYS A 73 -6.50 1.83 -21.19
CA LYS A 73 -5.79 0.57 -20.99
C LYS A 73 -4.39 0.60 -21.62
N ASP A 74 -4.26 1.16 -22.82
CA ASP A 74 -2.99 1.24 -23.53
C ASP A 74 -2.01 2.22 -22.85
N GLU A 75 -2.49 3.32 -22.28
CA GLU A 75 -1.69 4.27 -21.50
C GLU A 75 -1.14 3.62 -20.24
N PHE A 76 -2.02 3.01 -19.43
CA PHE A 76 -1.57 2.29 -18.23
C PHE A 76 -0.66 1.12 -18.56
N ARG A 77 -0.84 0.45 -19.71
CA ARG A 77 0.08 -0.60 -20.19
C ARG A 77 1.48 -0.07 -20.43
N GLN A 78 1.62 1.16 -20.98
CA GLN A 78 2.93 1.77 -21.18
C GLN A 78 3.63 2.08 -19.86
N ILE A 79 2.91 2.67 -18.90
CA ILE A 79 3.43 2.98 -17.56
C ILE A 79 3.83 1.67 -16.86
N LYS A 80 2.94 0.69 -16.83
CA LYS A 80 3.15 -0.62 -16.24
C LYS A 80 4.42 -1.30 -16.76
N ARG A 81 4.61 -1.32 -18.09
CA ARG A 81 5.80 -1.94 -18.71
C ARG A 81 7.10 -1.34 -18.21
N LYS A 82 7.16 -0.01 -18.06
CA LYS A 82 8.35 0.66 -17.52
C LYS A 82 8.60 0.24 -16.08
N LEU A 83 7.57 0.28 -15.23
CA LEU A 83 7.70 -0.10 -13.83
C LEU A 83 8.10 -1.57 -13.65
N LEU A 84 7.49 -2.49 -14.39
CA LEU A 84 7.84 -3.91 -14.34
C LEU A 84 9.25 -4.19 -14.89
N ASN A 85 9.69 -3.47 -15.93
CA ASN A 85 11.06 -3.60 -16.42
C ASN A 85 12.09 -3.10 -15.40
N ASN A 86 11.80 -2.02 -14.68
CA ASN A 86 12.64 -1.55 -13.57
C ASN A 86 12.64 -2.56 -12.42
N ALA A 87 11.48 -3.10 -12.06
CA ALA A 87 11.31 -4.00 -10.92
C ALA A 87 11.96 -5.38 -11.14
N PHE A 88 11.85 -5.95 -12.34
CA PHE A 88 12.18 -7.35 -12.62
C PHE A 88 13.11 -7.54 -13.83
N GLY A 89 13.38 -6.49 -14.61
CA GLY A 89 14.26 -6.54 -15.77
C GLY A 89 15.72 -6.26 -15.41
N SER A 90 16.52 -5.86 -16.41
CA SER A 90 17.94 -5.58 -16.22
C SER A 90 18.23 -4.43 -15.25
N ALA A 91 17.35 -3.43 -15.20
CA ALA A 91 17.47 -2.27 -14.30
C ALA A 91 17.32 -2.64 -12.82
N SER A 92 16.63 -3.73 -12.47
CA SER A 92 16.47 -4.18 -11.09
C SER A 92 17.78 -4.50 -10.38
N LYS A 93 18.84 -4.78 -11.13
CA LYS A 93 20.17 -5.10 -10.57
C LYS A 93 20.87 -3.88 -9.97
N THR A 94 20.49 -2.68 -10.39
CA THR A 94 21.10 -1.42 -9.96
C THR A 94 20.20 -0.60 -9.03
N LEU A 95 18.92 -0.91 -9.01
CA LEU A 95 17.93 -0.22 -8.16
C LEU A 95 17.72 -1.00 -6.85
N LYS A 96 17.97 -0.35 -5.71
CA LYS A 96 17.58 -0.90 -4.41
C LYS A 96 16.05 -0.94 -4.31
N ASN A 97 15.49 -2.01 -3.77
CA ASN A 97 14.04 -2.17 -3.59
C ASN A 97 13.23 -1.89 -4.88
N SER A 98 13.74 -2.34 -6.02
CA SER A 98 13.22 -2.03 -7.36
C SER A 98 11.73 -2.38 -7.56
N ASN A 99 11.19 -3.31 -6.77
CA ASN A 99 9.79 -3.71 -6.77
C ASN A 99 8.88 -2.86 -5.86
N LEU A 100 9.43 -1.94 -5.06
CA LEU A 100 8.68 -0.96 -4.28
C LEU A 100 8.50 0.33 -5.09
N VAL A 101 7.26 0.68 -5.36
CA VAL A 101 6.88 1.84 -6.19
C VAL A 101 6.05 2.81 -5.36
N MET A 102 6.57 4.01 -5.17
CA MET A 102 5.84 5.14 -4.61
C MET A 102 5.01 5.82 -5.69
N ILE A 103 3.75 6.08 -5.43
CA ILE A 103 2.93 6.98 -6.23
C ILE A 103 2.53 8.17 -5.38
N SER A 104 2.95 9.34 -5.79
CA SER A 104 2.68 10.60 -5.09
C SER A 104 2.35 11.71 -6.09
N SER A 105 2.19 12.92 -5.61
CA SER A 105 1.94 14.11 -6.43
C SER A 105 2.61 15.32 -5.80
N SER A 106 2.74 16.42 -6.57
CA SER A 106 3.25 17.67 -6.01
C SER A 106 2.30 18.21 -4.96
N LYS A 107 1.00 18.24 -5.27
CA LYS A 107 -0.07 18.80 -4.43
C LYS A 107 -1.24 17.85 -4.26
N PRO A 108 -2.14 18.09 -3.29
CA PRO A 108 -3.37 17.31 -3.13
C PRO A 108 -4.27 17.39 -4.39
N ASN A 109 -5.06 16.34 -4.62
CA ASN A 109 -6.08 16.24 -5.67
C ASN A 109 -5.56 16.17 -7.12
N GLU A 110 -4.28 15.91 -7.36
CA GLU A 110 -3.73 15.67 -8.71
C GLU A 110 -4.08 14.26 -9.25
N GLY A 111 -4.67 13.39 -8.41
CA GLY A 111 -5.21 12.09 -8.82
C GLY A 111 -4.29 10.91 -8.56
N LYS A 112 -3.35 11.01 -7.61
CA LYS A 112 -2.43 9.95 -7.21
C LYS A 112 -3.15 8.62 -6.92
N THR A 113 -4.19 8.61 -6.09
CA THR A 113 -4.96 7.41 -5.74
C THR A 113 -5.63 6.76 -6.94
N PHE A 114 -6.17 7.56 -7.87
CA PHE A 114 -6.74 7.06 -9.12
C PHE A 114 -5.69 6.34 -9.98
N ILE A 115 -4.48 6.91 -10.08
CA ILE A 115 -3.36 6.30 -10.79
C ILE A 115 -2.88 5.03 -10.06
N SER A 116 -2.76 5.06 -8.72
CA SER A 116 -2.33 3.91 -7.90
C SER A 116 -3.25 2.70 -8.10
N ILE A 117 -4.56 2.91 -7.99
CA ILE A 117 -5.56 1.85 -8.16
C ILE A 117 -5.54 1.31 -9.60
N ASN A 118 -5.56 2.18 -10.61
CA ASN A 118 -5.57 1.74 -12.01
C ASN A 118 -4.29 1.01 -12.40
N LEU A 119 -3.14 1.42 -11.87
CA LEU A 119 -1.88 0.71 -12.06
C LEU A 119 -1.92 -0.68 -11.41
N ALA A 120 -2.41 -0.78 -10.18
CA ALA A 120 -2.57 -2.06 -9.50
C ALA A 120 -3.51 -2.99 -10.27
N LEU A 121 -4.65 -2.49 -10.74
CA LEU A 121 -5.59 -3.23 -11.59
C LEU A 121 -4.94 -3.68 -12.90
N SER A 122 -4.17 -2.80 -13.56
CA SER A 122 -3.46 -3.14 -14.80
C SER A 122 -2.38 -4.21 -14.59
N ILE A 123 -1.69 -4.19 -13.44
CA ILE A 123 -0.65 -5.18 -13.12
C ILE A 123 -1.28 -6.52 -12.73
N ALA A 124 -2.42 -6.53 -12.05
CA ALA A 124 -3.16 -7.74 -11.71
C ALA A 124 -3.56 -8.58 -12.95
N LEU A 125 -3.62 -7.96 -14.13
CA LEU A 125 -3.86 -8.66 -15.40
C LEU A 125 -2.63 -9.41 -15.95
N GLU A 126 -1.42 -9.21 -15.39
CA GLU A 126 -0.23 -9.96 -15.82
C GLU A 126 -0.31 -11.42 -15.37
N GLN A 127 0.24 -12.34 -16.18
CA GLN A 127 0.13 -13.77 -15.90
C GLN A 127 1.04 -14.21 -14.75
N ASP A 128 2.24 -13.65 -14.68
CA ASP A 128 3.35 -14.09 -13.83
C ASP A 128 3.73 -13.06 -12.75
N LYS A 129 2.89 -12.05 -12.51
CA LYS A 129 3.12 -11.02 -11.49
C LYS A 129 1.92 -10.90 -10.55
N THR A 130 2.24 -10.54 -9.30
CA THR A 130 1.26 -10.19 -8.28
C THR A 130 1.45 -8.73 -7.86
N VAL A 131 0.41 -8.11 -7.33
CA VAL A 131 0.46 -6.72 -6.89
C VAL A 131 -0.12 -6.58 -5.49
N LEU A 132 0.59 -5.80 -4.67
CA LEU A 132 0.12 -5.34 -3.37
C LEU A 132 -0.05 -3.83 -3.42
N LEU A 133 -1.25 -3.34 -3.18
CA LEU A 133 -1.57 -1.93 -3.10
C LEU A 133 -1.68 -1.51 -1.64
N ILE A 134 -0.91 -0.51 -1.22
CA ILE A 134 -0.84 -0.02 0.15
C ILE A 134 -1.33 1.43 0.19
N ASP A 135 -2.32 1.71 1.03
CA ASP A 135 -2.72 3.08 1.34
C ASP A 135 -1.76 3.66 2.40
N ALA A 136 -0.75 4.38 1.94
CA ALA A 136 0.21 5.08 2.78
C ALA A 136 -0.12 6.57 2.94
N ASP A 137 -1.24 7.07 2.37
CA ASP A 137 -1.76 8.40 2.66
C ASP A 137 -2.61 8.37 3.96
N VAL A 138 -1.94 8.04 5.05
CA VAL A 138 -2.55 7.88 6.38
C VAL A 138 -3.19 9.14 6.93
N LEU A 139 -2.87 10.31 6.35
CA LEU A 139 -3.48 11.60 6.69
C LEU A 139 -4.84 11.79 6.02
N ARG A 140 -4.99 11.29 4.79
CA ARG A 140 -6.22 11.40 4.00
C ARG A 140 -6.48 10.10 3.24
N PRO A 141 -6.67 8.98 3.97
CA PRO A 141 -6.87 7.68 3.35
C PRO A 141 -8.03 7.73 2.37
N SER A 142 -7.85 7.11 1.23
CA SER A 142 -8.86 7.19 0.18
C SER A 142 -9.11 5.87 -0.55
N ILE A 143 -8.22 4.90 -0.47
CA ILE A 143 -8.36 3.63 -1.19
C ILE A 143 -9.63 2.89 -0.79
N ASN A 144 -9.98 2.83 0.51
CA ASN A 144 -11.19 2.18 1.00
C ASN A 144 -12.46 2.82 0.41
N ARG A 145 -12.54 4.15 0.38
CA ARG A 145 -13.64 4.90 -0.21
C ARG A 145 -13.70 4.72 -1.74
N GLU A 146 -12.54 4.80 -2.42
CA GLU A 146 -12.47 4.66 -3.86
C GLU A 146 -12.81 3.23 -4.33
N LEU A 147 -12.47 2.22 -3.56
CA LEU A 147 -12.78 0.82 -3.88
C LEU A 147 -14.10 0.32 -3.26
N GLY A 148 -14.75 1.12 -2.39
CA GLY A 148 -16.09 0.85 -1.86
C GLY A 148 -16.13 -0.21 -0.76
N PHE A 149 -15.05 -0.39 0.02
CA PHE A 149 -15.06 -1.30 1.18
C PHE A 149 -15.03 -0.54 2.52
N LYS A 150 -15.46 -1.21 3.57
CA LYS A 150 -15.50 -0.63 4.92
C LYS A 150 -14.09 -0.43 5.49
N GLN A 151 -13.97 0.46 6.46
CA GLN A 151 -12.77 0.60 7.28
C GLN A 151 -12.45 -0.74 7.95
N VAL A 152 -11.21 -1.16 7.82
CA VAL A 152 -10.64 -2.36 8.43
C VAL A 152 -9.22 -2.04 8.92
N PRO A 153 -8.66 -2.80 9.88
CA PRO A 153 -7.29 -2.61 10.33
C PRO A 153 -6.29 -2.62 9.16
N GLY A 154 -5.25 -1.83 9.25
CA GLY A 154 -4.30 -1.68 8.16
C GLY A 154 -2.90 -1.28 8.61
N LEU A 155 -2.26 -0.43 7.82
CA LEU A 155 -0.88 0.00 8.01
C LEU A 155 -0.65 0.62 9.41
N ILE A 156 -1.57 1.46 9.88
CA ILE A 156 -1.43 2.15 11.18
C ILE A 156 -1.41 1.16 12.33
N GLU A 157 -2.34 0.20 12.39
CA GLU A 157 -2.38 -0.80 13.48
C GLU A 157 -1.14 -1.68 13.48
N TYR A 158 -0.59 -1.98 12.31
CA TYR A 158 0.69 -2.67 12.21
C TYR A 158 1.83 -1.81 12.76
N LEU A 159 1.93 -0.54 12.34
CA LEU A 159 3.01 0.36 12.77
C LEU A 159 2.93 0.69 14.27
N LEU A 160 1.74 0.74 14.85
CA LEU A 160 1.53 0.87 16.31
C LEU A 160 1.92 -0.39 17.09
N GLY A 161 2.04 -1.54 16.42
CA GLY A 161 2.30 -2.83 17.05
C GLY A 161 1.05 -3.52 17.61
N GLU A 162 -0.15 -3.05 17.26
CA GLU A 162 -1.42 -3.71 17.56
C GLU A 162 -1.60 -4.98 16.74
N LYS A 163 -1.08 -4.98 15.52
CA LYS A 163 -0.91 -6.14 14.66
C LYS A 163 0.57 -6.50 14.59
N GLN A 164 0.89 -7.77 14.84
CA GLN A 164 2.29 -8.22 14.94
C GLN A 164 2.80 -8.76 13.61
N ASP A 165 1.98 -9.46 12.86
CA ASP A 165 2.31 -10.03 11.56
C ASP A 165 1.65 -9.22 10.43
N ILE A 166 2.42 -8.95 9.39
CA ILE A 166 1.92 -8.24 8.21
C ILE A 166 0.75 -8.97 7.54
N SER A 167 0.70 -10.30 7.66
CA SER A 167 -0.40 -11.10 7.10
C SER A 167 -1.77 -10.76 7.68
N GLU A 168 -1.81 -10.20 8.90
CA GLU A 168 -3.05 -9.78 9.57
C GLU A 168 -3.70 -8.54 8.92
N ILE A 169 -2.91 -7.78 8.14
CA ILE A 169 -3.37 -6.54 7.49
C ILE A 169 -3.35 -6.63 5.96
N ILE A 170 -2.93 -7.76 5.39
CA ILE A 170 -2.98 -8.01 3.95
C ILE A 170 -4.29 -8.68 3.59
N TYR A 171 -5.16 -7.96 2.90
CA TYR A 171 -6.46 -8.47 2.46
C TYR A 171 -6.39 -8.95 1.01
N SER A 172 -6.94 -10.14 0.76
CA SER A 172 -7.22 -10.60 -0.60
C SER A 172 -8.43 -9.87 -1.17
N THR A 173 -8.54 -9.79 -2.49
CA THR A 173 -9.71 -9.20 -3.16
C THR A 173 -10.36 -10.21 -4.09
N ASN A 174 -11.56 -9.90 -4.58
CA ASN A 174 -12.20 -10.66 -5.66
C ASN A 174 -11.64 -10.32 -7.06
N ILE A 175 -10.52 -9.58 -7.12
CA ILE A 175 -9.70 -9.38 -8.32
C ILE A 175 -8.45 -10.23 -8.14
N ASP A 176 -8.28 -11.21 -9.01
CA ASP A 176 -7.15 -12.13 -8.93
C ASP A 176 -5.81 -11.38 -8.91
N LYS A 177 -4.84 -11.87 -8.10
CA LYS A 177 -3.49 -11.30 -7.93
C LYS A 177 -3.41 -9.91 -7.32
N LEU A 178 -4.55 -9.25 -7.00
CA LEU A 178 -4.58 -7.99 -6.27
C LEU A 178 -4.80 -8.23 -4.78
N LYS A 179 -3.85 -7.76 -3.97
CA LYS A 179 -3.99 -7.66 -2.51
C LYS A 179 -3.88 -6.22 -2.07
N ILE A 180 -4.45 -5.90 -0.92
CA ILE A 180 -4.51 -4.53 -0.40
C ILE A 180 -4.08 -4.52 1.08
N ILE A 181 -3.29 -3.51 1.46
CA ILE A 181 -3.12 -3.06 2.83
C ILE A 181 -3.81 -1.69 2.93
N PRO A 182 -4.93 -1.57 3.64
CA PRO A 182 -5.57 -0.28 3.92
C PRO A 182 -4.71 0.59 4.82
N ALA A 183 -5.02 1.88 4.92
CA ALA A 183 -4.32 2.78 5.85
C ALA A 183 -4.55 2.41 7.33
N GLY A 184 -5.72 1.88 7.67
CA GLY A 184 -6.14 1.64 9.05
C GLY A 184 -6.89 2.82 9.65
N GLU A 185 -7.06 2.83 10.96
CA GLU A 185 -7.72 3.90 11.70
C GLU A 185 -6.82 5.15 11.79
N PRO A 186 -7.35 6.36 11.58
CA PRO A 186 -6.56 7.58 11.72
C PRO A 186 -6.00 7.73 13.14
N HIS A 187 -4.71 8.03 13.24
CA HIS A 187 -4.02 8.17 14.52
C HIS A 187 -3.21 9.49 14.56
N HIS A 188 -3.09 10.10 15.73
CA HIS A 188 -2.41 11.39 15.90
C HIS A 188 -0.89 11.34 15.61
N LEU A 189 -0.28 10.16 15.67
CA LEU A 189 1.12 9.92 15.32
C LEU A 189 1.30 9.34 13.91
N SER A 190 0.30 9.46 13.03
CA SER A 190 0.34 8.83 11.70
C SER A 190 1.57 9.23 10.89
N ASN A 191 2.02 10.47 11.01
CA ASN A 191 3.22 10.95 10.32
C ASN A 191 4.49 10.28 10.86
N GLU A 192 4.66 10.34 12.17
CA GLU A 192 5.84 9.77 12.85
C GLU A 192 5.94 8.26 12.61
N LEU A 193 4.80 7.58 12.50
CA LEU A 193 4.76 6.15 12.20
C LEU A 193 5.30 5.82 10.82
N LEU A 194 5.06 6.66 9.81
CA LEU A 194 5.63 6.46 8.46
C LEU A 194 7.16 6.63 8.43
N ALA A 195 7.74 7.37 9.38
CA ALA A 195 9.18 7.57 9.51
C ALA A 195 9.82 6.61 10.53
N SER A 196 9.10 5.61 11.04
CA SER A 196 9.57 4.71 12.07
C SER A 196 10.46 3.56 11.54
N ASP A 197 11.31 3.00 12.41
CA ASP A 197 12.11 1.79 12.12
C ASP A 197 11.21 0.60 11.73
N ARG A 198 9.97 0.57 12.23
CA ARG A 198 9.01 -0.47 11.89
C ARG A 198 8.52 -0.34 10.44
N MET A 199 8.38 0.89 9.93
CA MET A 199 8.08 1.14 8.52
C MET A 199 9.26 0.74 7.63
N GLU A 200 10.49 1.04 8.02
CA GLU A 200 11.69 0.60 7.31
C GLU A 200 11.78 -0.93 7.24
N SER A 201 11.56 -1.60 8.38
CA SER A 201 11.53 -3.07 8.46
C SER A 201 10.45 -3.67 7.57
N LEU A 202 9.26 -3.07 7.55
CA LEU A 202 8.15 -3.46 6.67
C LEU A 202 8.53 -3.34 5.19
N ALA A 203 9.10 -2.20 4.80
CA ALA A 203 9.52 -1.97 3.41
C ALA A 203 10.57 -3.01 2.97
N LYS A 204 11.55 -3.31 3.82
CA LYS A 204 12.55 -4.35 3.56
C LYS A 204 11.92 -5.73 3.41
N GLU A 205 11.02 -6.13 4.31
CA GLU A 205 10.32 -7.41 4.21
C GLU A 205 9.52 -7.50 2.91
N LEU A 206 8.80 -6.46 2.54
CA LEU A 206 8.03 -6.41 1.30
C LEU A 206 8.90 -6.49 0.04
N ALA A 207 10.10 -5.90 0.08
CA ALA A 207 11.02 -5.94 -1.04
C ALA A 207 11.61 -7.33 -1.27
N GLU A 208 11.88 -8.09 -0.21
CA GLU A 208 12.63 -9.35 -0.26
C GLU A 208 11.74 -10.60 -0.32
N ARG A 209 10.56 -10.56 0.30
CA ARG A 209 9.75 -11.77 0.57
C ARG A 209 9.14 -12.41 -0.68
N TYR A 210 8.80 -11.63 -1.71
CA TYR A 210 8.06 -12.12 -2.88
C TYR A 210 8.70 -11.63 -4.17
N PRO A 211 9.43 -12.48 -4.89
CA PRO A 211 10.22 -12.08 -6.07
C PRO A 211 9.37 -11.75 -7.32
N ASP A 212 8.10 -12.10 -7.31
CA ASP A 212 7.13 -11.85 -8.39
C ASP A 212 6.17 -10.68 -8.08
N ARG A 213 6.29 -10.09 -6.88
CA ARG A 213 5.36 -9.06 -6.41
C ARG A 213 5.89 -7.66 -6.62
N ILE A 214 5.07 -6.82 -7.23
CA ILE A 214 5.24 -5.38 -7.19
C ILE A 214 4.38 -4.79 -6.07
N VAL A 215 4.94 -3.84 -5.32
CA VAL A 215 4.25 -3.17 -4.21
C VAL A 215 4.07 -1.72 -4.57
N ILE A 216 2.84 -1.25 -4.59
CA ILE A 216 2.47 0.14 -4.89
C ILE A 216 2.04 0.81 -3.59
N PHE A 217 2.75 1.89 -3.23
CA PHE A 217 2.39 2.75 -2.12
C PHE A 217 1.68 4.01 -2.65
N ASP A 218 0.41 4.18 -2.32
CA ASP A 218 -0.32 5.43 -2.53
C ASP A 218 0.04 6.40 -1.41
N CYS A 219 0.88 7.39 -1.69
CA CYS A 219 1.53 8.23 -0.69
C CYS A 219 0.91 9.64 -0.63
N PRO A 220 1.06 10.37 0.49
CA PRO A 220 0.70 11.78 0.56
C PRO A 220 1.44 12.62 -0.49
N PRO A 221 0.99 13.85 -0.78
CA PRO A 221 1.72 14.78 -1.64
C PRO A 221 3.11 15.09 -1.08
N LEU A 222 4.08 15.33 -1.98
CA LEU A 222 5.46 15.64 -1.60
C LEU A 222 5.61 17.05 -0.99
N ILE A 223 4.82 18.02 -1.46
CA ILE A 223 4.88 19.38 -0.91
C ILE A 223 4.02 19.47 0.35
N GLY A 224 4.65 19.78 1.47
CA GLY A 224 3.97 20.01 2.75
C GLY A 224 3.83 18.80 3.67
N VAL A 225 4.36 17.63 3.28
CA VAL A 225 4.38 16.41 4.10
C VAL A 225 5.80 15.84 4.09
N THR A 226 6.57 16.12 5.15
CA THR A 226 7.99 15.75 5.26
C THR A 226 8.20 14.24 5.32
N GLU A 227 7.27 13.50 5.91
CA GLU A 227 7.31 12.06 6.08
C GLU A 227 7.21 11.33 4.73
N THR A 228 6.59 11.96 3.74
CA THR A 228 6.56 11.43 2.37
C THR A 228 7.96 11.32 1.76
N MET A 229 8.87 12.24 2.11
CA MET A 229 10.26 12.19 1.69
C MET A 229 11.03 11.06 2.37
N VAL A 230 10.75 10.82 3.68
CA VAL A 230 11.34 9.69 4.40
C VAL A 230 10.90 8.37 3.76
N LEU A 231 9.61 8.25 3.47
CA LEU A 231 9.05 7.07 2.79
C LEU A 231 9.66 6.87 1.40
N ALA A 232 9.91 7.95 0.64
CA ALA A 232 10.53 7.88 -0.68
C ALA A 232 11.92 7.24 -0.65
N ASN A 233 12.70 7.43 0.42
CA ASN A 233 14.02 6.83 0.59
C ASN A 233 13.99 5.30 0.77
N LEU A 234 12.84 4.72 1.08
CA LEU A 234 12.64 3.27 1.19
C LEU A 234 12.30 2.63 -0.17
N MET A 235 11.93 3.43 -1.16
CA MET A 235 11.43 2.98 -2.45
C MET A 235 12.55 2.88 -3.49
N GLY A 236 12.35 1.99 -4.48
CA GLY A 236 13.24 1.92 -5.65
C GLY A 236 12.73 2.75 -6.82
N GLN A 237 11.43 3.02 -6.87
CA GLN A 237 10.82 3.78 -7.94
C GLN A 237 9.82 4.80 -7.38
N ALA A 238 9.73 5.98 -8.00
CA ALA A 238 8.69 6.96 -7.73
C ALA A 238 8.00 7.40 -9.01
N LEU A 239 6.69 7.49 -8.96
CA LEU A 239 5.84 8.00 -10.01
C LEU A 239 5.10 9.24 -9.48
N ILE A 240 5.46 10.39 -10.00
CA ILE A 240 4.86 11.66 -9.59
C ILE A 240 3.74 12.02 -10.55
N VAL A 241 2.54 12.11 -10.01
CA VAL A 241 1.34 12.46 -10.75
C VAL A 241 1.22 13.98 -10.80
N VAL A 242 1.05 14.51 -12.00
CA VAL A 242 0.88 15.95 -12.26
C VAL A 242 -0.44 16.18 -13.00
N GLU A 243 -1.18 17.22 -12.64
CA GLU A 243 -2.44 17.58 -13.29
C GLU A 243 -2.18 18.54 -14.45
N GLU A 244 -2.65 18.16 -15.66
CA GLU A 244 -2.51 19.00 -16.84
C GLU A 244 -3.11 20.38 -16.60
N SER A 245 -2.41 21.42 -17.07
CA SER A 245 -2.81 22.84 -17.00
C SER A 245 -3.00 23.40 -15.59
N LYS A 246 -2.64 22.65 -14.52
CA LYS A 246 -2.72 23.14 -13.13
C LYS A 246 -1.42 23.03 -12.37
N THR A 247 -0.70 21.92 -12.52
CA THR A 247 0.59 21.74 -11.83
C THR A 247 1.65 22.60 -12.50
N LEU A 248 2.24 23.50 -11.75
CA LEU A 248 3.32 24.37 -12.25
C LEU A 248 4.64 23.59 -12.28
N LEU A 249 5.53 23.93 -13.23
CA LEU A 249 6.86 23.35 -13.28
C LEU A 249 7.64 23.55 -11.97
N ALA A 250 7.55 24.74 -11.39
CA ALA A 250 8.15 25.06 -10.09
C ALA A 250 7.63 24.17 -8.93
N ASP A 251 6.38 23.70 -9.00
CA ASP A 251 5.85 22.75 -8.02
C ASP A 251 6.47 21.37 -8.21
N ILE A 252 6.68 20.95 -9.46
CA ILE A 252 7.34 19.69 -9.77
C ILE A 252 8.80 19.72 -9.30
N GLU A 253 9.53 20.77 -9.64
CA GLU A 253 10.93 20.99 -9.21
C GLU A 253 11.03 20.94 -7.68
N LYS A 254 10.20 21.71 -6.97
CA LYS A 254 10.15 21.71 -5.50
C LYS A 254 9.79 20.33 -4.90
N ALA A 255 8.88 19.61 -5.53
CA ALA A 255 8.45 18.28 -5.06
C ALA A 255 9.56 17.23 -5.23
N THR A 256 10.43 17.39 -6.23
CA THR A 256 11.46 16.39 -6.57
C THR A 256 12.87 16.78 -6.10
N GLU A 257 13.08 18.02 -5.68
CA GLU A 257 14.38 18.57 -5.31
C GLU A 257 15.16 17.76 -4.27
N ASN A 258 14.46 17.19 -3.32
CA ASN A 258 15.06 16.44 -2.21
C ASN A 258 14.86 14.92 -2.32
N LEU A 259 14.39 14.40 -3.46
CA LEU A 259 14.34 12.96 -3.69
C LEU A 259 15.74 12.40 -3.92
N ASN A 260 15.98 11.17 -3.49
CA ASN A 260 17.25 10.49 -3.68
C ASN A 260 17.54 10.31 -5.19
N GLU A 261 18.78 10.60 -5.61
CA GLU A 261 19.22 10.46 -7.01
C GLU A 261 19.20 9.00 -7.51
N ASP A 262 19.32 8.02 -6.60
CA ASP A 262 19.23 6.60 -6.94
C ASP A 262 17.80 6.12 -7.21
N LEU A 263 16.78 6.95 -6.91
CA LEU A 263 15.38 6.62 -7.12
C LEU A 263 15.00 6.73 -8.61
N ALA A 264 14.45 5.67 -9.18
CA ALA A 264 13.94 5.72 -10.56
C ALA A 264 12.68 6.57 -10.63
N LEU A 265 12.84 7.84 -11.01
CA LEU A 265 11.78 8.85 -11.04
C LEU A 265 11.06 8.86 -12.40
N GLY A 266 9.73 8.84 -12.36
CA GLY A 266 8.84 9.02 -13.51
C GLY A 266 7.78 10.08 -13.25
N LEU A 267 7.31 10.74 -14.33
CA LEU A 267 6.18 11.68 -14.27
C LEU A 267 5.00 11.10 -15.04
N VAL A 268 3.78 11.27 -14.50
CA VAL A 268 2.52 10.93 -15.18
C VAL A 268 1.64 12.16 -15.25
N LEU A 269 1.32 12.55 -16.49
CA LEU A 269 0.36 13.60 -16.74
C LEU A 269 -1.06 13.03 -16.61
N ASN A 270 -1.82 13.54 -15.65
CA ASN A 270 -3.18 13.13 -15.36
C ASN A 270 -4.18 14.21 -15.73
N LYS A 271 -5.46 13.84 -15.86
CA LYS A 271 -6.58 14.71 -16.22
C LYS A 271 -6.37 15.46 -17.55
N ALA A 272 -5.60 14.86 -18.47
CA ALA A 272 -5.29 15.46 -19.75
C ALA A 272 -6.57 15.64 -20.60
N ILE A 273 -6.78 16.88 -21.08
CA ILE A 273 -7.90 17.21 -21.97
C ILE A 273 -7.44 16.93 -23.40
N ARG A 274 -7.88 15.77 -23.94
CA ARG A 274 -7.55 15.42 -25.33
C ARG A 274 -8.45 16.18 -26.31
N SER A 275 -7.82 16.87 -27.24
CA SER A 275 -8.50 17.37 -28.44
C SER A 275 -8.85 16.21 -29.36
N HIS A 276 -10.01 16.26 -30.03
CA HIS A 276 -10.36 15.27 -31.06
C HIS A 276 -9.31 15.13 -32.18
N LYS A 277 -8.47 16.14 -32.40
CA LYS A 277 -7.38 16.11 -33.38
C LYS A 277 -6.21 15.22 -32.96
N ASP A 278 -5.93 15.08 -31.68
CA ASP A 278 -4.81 14.29 -31.15
C ASP A 278 -5.10 12.78 -31.22
N MET A 279 -6.39 12.40 -31.29
CA MET A 279 -6.80 11.01 -31.39
C MET A 279 -6.51 10.37 -32.75
N TYR A 280 -6.38 11.16 -33.83
CA TYR A 280 -6.09 10.67 -35.18
C TYR A 280 -4.60 10.67 -35.55
N GLY A 281 -3.75 11.43 -34.83
CA GLY A 281 -2.32 11.55 -35.14
C GLY A 281 -1.47 10.35 -34.73
N TYR A 282 -1.92 9.53 -33.79
CA TYR A 282 -1.11 8.41 -33.25
C TYR A 282 -1.27 7.08 -34.02
N TYR A 283 -2.22 6.97 -34.94
CA TYR A 283 -2.44 5.77 -35.78
C TYR A 283 -1.90 5.89 -37.22
N GLY A 284 -1.13 6.95 -37.53
CA GLY A 284 -0.74 7.32 -38.90
C GLY A 284 0.54 6.69 -39.46
N TYR A 285 1.19 5.71 -38.81
CA TYR A 285 2.22 4.90 -39.47
C TYR A 285 1.61 3.62 -40.02
N GLY A 286 0.81 3.80 -41.08
CA GLY A 286 0.38 2.73 -41.95
C GLY A 286 1.53 2.20 -42.79
N TYR A 287 1.64 0.89 -42.85
CA TYR A 287 2.48 0.16 -43.78
C TYR A 287 2.25 0.65 -45.19
N GLY A 288 3.21 1.35 -45.77
CA GLY A 288 3.31 1.59 -47.20
C GLY A 288 3.88 0.34 -47.87
N THR A 289 2.99 -0.40 -48.51
CA THR A 289 3.38 -1.45 -49.47
C THR A 289 4.02 -0.80 -50.71
N LYS A 290 5.21 -1.23 -51.05
CA LYS A 290 5.67 -1.38 -52.41
C LYS A 290 6.25 -2.78 -52.59
#